data_40fba6c7beadea7ecb5806b36210f43e
#
_entry.id   40fba6c7beadea7ecb5806b36210f43e
#
_cell.length_a   1.000
_cell.length_b   1.000
_cell.length_c   1.000
_cell.angle_alpha   90.00
_cell.angle_beta   90.00
_cell.angle_gamma   90.00
#
_symmetry.space_group_name_H-M   'P 1'
#
loop_
_entity.id
_entity.type
_entity.pdbx_description
1 polymer ?
#
loop_
_entity_poly.entity_id
_entity_poly.type
_entity_poly.pdbx_seq_one_letter_code
_entity_poly.pdbx_strand_id
1 'polypeptide(L)'
;LFTVSLHNQHRIVPNWNYFVRRRSMKYIVKLELKNPVIKSDYRRIIISFFKKAISSYMDGYFYEELYQSGAKKKSFVWSIAFNKPSFKGGKIELEGNEVNMTLKFEEAQTALIYYSSLLNMKNKAFPIGDNNEMSLKSIKMISEKDIAEDYAVFKVLSPICLKCHSRENNKDRYLTVEDDDFAVELERKLKEDIQYMYEEIDNLKFDLSSLKKIIVPVYGIKIPVTIGNFIVSGDR
;
A
#
# COMPACT_ATOMS: atom_id res chain seq x y z
N LEU A 1 14.60 -13.39 7.72
CA LEU A 1 14.42 -14.64 8.49
C LEU A 1 13.18 -14.49 9.33
N PHE A 2 12.05 -15.09 8.89
CA PHE A 2 10.84 -15.19 9.70
C PHE A 2 10.75 -16.63 10.19
N THR A 3 10.77 -16.80 11.50
CA THR A 3 10.55 -18.10 12.15
C THR A 3 9.09 -18.14 12.57
N VAL A 4 8.32 -19.05 11.99
CA VAL A 4 6.96 -19.37 12.43
C VAL A 4 7.04 -20.54 13.39
N SER A 5 6.60 -20.34 14.64
CA SER A 5 6.40 -21.42 15.61
C SER A 5 4.95 -21.88 15.52
N LEU A 6 4.77 -23.11 15.07
CA LEU A 6 3.49 -23.81 15.09
C LEU A 6 3.28 -24.46 16.45
N HIS A 7 2.23 -24.04 17.19
CA HIS A 7 1.70 -24.81 18.30
C HIS A 7 0.39 -25.48 17.85
N ASN A 8 0.46 -26.81 17.77
CA ASN A 8 -0.68 -27.69 17.56
C ASN A 8 -1.67 -27.64 18.73
N GLN A 9 -2.91 -27.28 18.44
CA GLN A 9 -4.05 -27.78 19.20
C GLN A 9 -5.15 -28.20 18.23
N HIS A 10 -5.37 -29.52 18.13
CA HIS A 10 -6.48 -30.13 17.42
C HIS A 10 -7.81 -29.68 18.01
N ARG A 11 -8.57 -28.89 17.27
CA ARG A 11 -10.03 -28.84 17.36
C ARG A 11 -10.57 -29.08 15.96
N ILE A 12 -11.31 -30.16 15.80
CA ILE A 12 -12.11 -30.44 14.61
C ILE A 12 -13.18 -29.35 14.56
N VAL A 13 -12.96 -28.33 13.72
CA VAL A 13 -13.96 -27.32 13.34
C VAL A 13 -14.44 -27.74 11.95
N PRO A 14 -15.77 -27.79 11.70
CA PRO A 14 -16.28 -28.15 10.38
C PRO A 14 -15.71 -27.20 9.34
N ASN A 15 -15.40 -27.74 8.17
CA ASN A 15 -14.69 -27.13 7.05
C ASN A 15 -15.48 -25.98 6.40
N TRP A 16 -15.76 -24.90 7.14
CA TRP A 16 -16.37 -23.65 6.64
C TRP A 16 -15.35 -22.72 5.99
N ASN A 17 -14.04 -23.05 6.05
CA ASN A 17 -12.96 -22.19 5.54
C ASN A 17 -12.77 -22.25 4.02
N TYR A 18 -13.44 -23.13 3.29
CA TYR A 18 -13.33 -23.25 1.82
C TYR A 18 -14.16 -22.23 1.04
N PHE A 19 -15.04 -21.44 1.68
CA PHE A 19 -15.90 -20.50 0.96
C PHE A 19 -15.75 -19.02 1.31
N VAL A 20 -14.90 -18.66 2.24
CA VAL A 20 -14.56 -17.26 2.43
C VAL A 20 -13.34 -16.97 1.52
N ARG A 21 -13.58 -16.78 0.21
CA ARG A 21 -12.66 -15.96 -0.60
C ARG A 21 -12.34 -14.76 0.26
N ARG A 22 -11.09 -14.57 0.68
CA ARG A 22 -10.63 -13.36 1.36
C ARG A 22 -10.89 -12.20 0.42
N ARG A 23 -12.10 -11.62 0.50
CA ARG A 23 -12.45 -10.47 -0.31
C ARG A 23 -11.61 -9.31 0.21
N SER A 24 -10.61 -8.95 -0.54
CA SER A 24 -9.88 -7.72 -0.26
C SER A 24 -10.88 -6.56 -0.18
N MET A 25 -10.70 -5.67 0.79
CA MET A 25 -11.56 -4.50 0.95
C MET A 25 -10.84 -3.26 0.45
N LYS A 26 -11.51 -2.52 -0.44
CA LYS A 26 -10.96 -1.31 -1.04
C LYS A 26 -11.78 -0.10 -0.67
N TYR A 27 -11.10 0.95 -0.24
CA TYR A 27 -11.72 2.24 0.07
C TYR A 27 -11.13 3.36 -0.77
N ILE A 28 -11.98 4.28 -1.18
CA ILE A 28 -11.59 5.60 -1.67
C ILE A 28 -11.86 6.61 -0.57
N VAL A 29 -10.82 7.32 -0.20
CA VAL A 29 -10.84 8.35 0.84
C VAL A 29 -10.61 9.70 0.18
N LYS A 30 -11.53 10.63 0.38
CA LYS A 30 -11.37 12.02 -0.04
C LYS A 30 -10.86 12.83 1.14
N LEU A 31 -9.71 13.45 0.93
CA LEU A 31 -9.09 14.39 1.84
C LEU A 31 -9.18 15.79 1.25
N GLU A 32 -9.26 16.80 2.08
CA GLU A 32 -9.20 18.21 1.68
C GLU A 32 -8.11 18.91 2.45
N LEU A 33 -7.26 19.63 1.74
CA LEU A 33 -6.23 20.49 2.31
C LEU A 33 -6.81 21.89 2.51
N LYS A 34 -6.40 22.60 3.56
CA LYS A 34 -6.76 24.00 3.76
C LYS A 34 -6.12 24.89 2.68
N ASN A 35 -4.86 24.63 2.35
CA ASN A 35 -4.15 25.26 1.23
C ASN A 35 -3.71 24.16 0.24
N PRO A 36 -3.76 24.40 -1.10
CA PRO A 36 -3.47 23.40 -2.12
C PRO A 36 -1.97 23.08 -2.24
N VAL A 37 -1.31 22.85 -1.13
CA VAL A 37 0.12 22.55 -1.06
C VAL A 37 0.40 21.52 0.04
N ILE A 38 1.29 20.57 -0.21
CA ILE A 38 1.74 19.59 0.77
C ILE A 38 3.25 19.37 0.62
N LYS A 39 3.93 18.99 1.70
CA LYS A 39 5.36 18.63 1.63
C LYS A 39 5.58 17.41 0.74
N SER A 40 6.69 17.35 0.03
CA SER A 40 7.03 16.18 -0.81
C SER A 40 7.21 14.90 0.02
N ASP A 41 7.49 15.01 1.32
CA ASP A 41 7.51 13.91 2.29
C ASP A 41 6.09 13.60 2.86
N TYR A 42 5.06 13.76 2.06
CA TYR A 42 3.66 13.53 2.42
C TYR A 42 3.38 12.13 2.98
N ARG A 43 4.22 11.14 2.65
CA ARG A 43 4.06 9.78 3.17
C ARG A 43 4.12 9.74 4.69
N ARG A 44 5.02 10.52 5.30
CA ARG A 44 5.10 10.63 6.76
C ARG A 44 3.85 11.28 7.35
N ILE A 45 3.32 12.28 6.68
CA ILE A 45 2.08 12.97 7.07
C ILE A 45 0.91 11.98 7.09
N ILE A 46 0.76 11.19 6.02
CA ILE A 46 -0.32 10.20 5.91
C ILE A 46 -0.18 9.09 6.97
N ILE A 47 1.02 8.58 7.19
CA ILE A 47 1.24 7.58 8.27
C ILE A 47 0.93 8.18 9.65
N SER A 48 1.29 9.45 9.89
CA SER A 48 0.95 10.14 11.14
C SER A 48 -0.56 10.33 11.28
N PHE A 49 -1.27 10.60 10.19
CA PHE A 49 -2.73 10.68 10.16
C PHE A 49 -3.38 9.32 10.50
N PHE A 50 -2.92 8.22 9.92
CA PHE A 50 -3.40 6.89 10.27
C PHE A 50 -3.14 6.56 11.74
N LYS A 51 -1.94 6.83 12.24
CA LYS A 51 -1.60 6.62 13.66
C LYS A 51 -2.52 7.41 14.57
N LYS A 52 -2.78 8.68 14.24
CA LYS A 52 -3.71 9.52 15.01
C LYS A 52 -5.14 8.98 14.97
N ALA A 53 -5.61 8.54 13.80
CA ALA A 53 -6.93 7.95 13.67
C ALA A 53 -7.09 6.71 14.55
N ILE A 54 -6.15 5.75 14.46
CA ILE A 54 -6.17 4.52 15.24
C ILE A 54 -6.03 4.79 16.74
N SER A 55 -5.11 5.67 17.15
CA SER A 55 -4.91 6.02 18.58
C SER A 55 -6.09 6.76 19.20
N SER A 56 -6.93 7.40 18.39
CA SER A 56 -8.12 8.11 18.86
C SER A 56 -9.40 7.28 18.80
N TYR A 57 -9.31 6.03 18.36
CA TYR A 57 -10.43 5.12 18.23
C TYR A 57 -10.37 4.06 19.34
N MET A 58 -11.48 3.87 20.06
CA MET A 58 -11.60 2.93 21.18
C MET A 58 -10.40 3.04 22.16
N ASP A 59 -10.10 4.28 22.57
CA ASP A 59 -8.99 4.60 23.51
C ASP A 59 -7.62 4.03 23.09
N GLY A 60 -7.42 3.86 21.79
CA GLY A 60 -6.17 3.36 21.22
C GLY A 60 -5.97 1.85 21.30
N TYR A 61 -7.00 1.08 21.64
CA TYR A 61 -6.92 -0.38 21.83
C TYR A 61 -6.17 -1.10 20.69
N PHE A 62 -6.40 -0.72 19.43
CA PHE A 62 -5.75 -1.34 18.28
C PHE A 62 -4.38 -0.74 17.92
N TYR A 63 -3.95 0.32 18.61
CA TYR A 63 -2.73 1.02 18.23
C TYR A 63 -1.46 0.19 18.49
N GLU A 64 -1.41 -0.52 19.62
CA GLU A 64 -0.27 -1.38 19.95
C GLU A 64 -0.11 -2.51 18.96
N GLU A 65 -1.21 -3.20 18.64
CA GLU A 65 -1.21 -4.30 17.69
C GLU A 65 -0.76 -3.87 16.29
N LEU A 66 -1.29 -2.75 15.80
CA LEU A 66 -1.04 -2.28 14.43
C LEU A 66 0.27 -1.53 14.26
N TYR A 67 0.79 -0.89 15.30
CA TYR A 67 1.94 0.03 15.16
C TYR A 67 3.11 -0.20 16.12
N GLN A 68 2.94 -0.91 17.22
CA GLN A 68 4.00 -1.13 18.21
C GLN A 68 4.54 -2.56 18.23
N SER A 69 3.86 -3.52 17.64
CA SER A 69 4.24 -4.94 17.62
C SER A 69 5.47 -5.28 16.74
N GLY A 70 6.38 -4.32 16.53
CA GLY A 70 7.60 -4.47 15.73
C GLY A 70 7.41 -4.28 14.23
N ALA A 71 8.42 -4.62 13.43
CA ALA A 71 8.44 -4.46 11.98
C ALA A 71 7.63 -5.56 11.27
N LYS A 72 6.34 -5.67 11.54
CA LYS A 72 5.46 -6.59 10.82
C LYS A 72 5.06 -6.01 9.46
N LYS A 73 5.00 -6.87 8.42
CA LYS A 73 4.40 -6.52 7.13
C LYS A 73 2.95 -6.08 7.38
N LYS A 74 2.59 -4.91 6.90
CA LYS A 74 1.20 -4.43 7.02
C LYS A 74 0.34 -5.13 5.98
N SER A 75 -0.84 -5.61 6.40
CA SER A 75 -1.83 -6.26 5.53
C SER A 75 -2.63 -5.28 4.68
N PHE A 76 -2.09 -4.09 4.42
CA PHE A 76 -2.72 -3.11 3.56
C PHE A 76 -1.72 -2.29 2.76
N VAL A 77 -2.20 -1.79 1.62
CA VAL A 77 -1.47 -0.84 0.78
C VAL A 77 -2.30 0.42 0.57
N TRP A 78 -1.62 1.53 0.29
CA TRP A 78 -2.28 2.78 0.01
C TRP A 78 -1.54 3.57 -1.08
N SER A 79 -2.30 4.40 -1.77
CA SER A 79 -1.77 5.32 -2.77
C SER A 79 -2.51 6.65 -2.71
N ILE A 80 -1.84 7.73 -3.15
CA ILE A 80 -2.43 9.06 -3.28
C ILE A 80 -2.41 9.49 -4.74
N ALA A 81 -3.54 10.03 -5.19
CA ALA A 81 -3.67 10.73 -6.45
C ALA A 81 -3.81 12.22 -6.18
N PHE A 82 -2.80 12.97 -6.60
CA PHE A 82 -2.82 14.42 -6.59
C PHE A 82 -3.37 14.97 -7.92
N ASN A 83 -4.15 16.05 -7.85
CA ASN A 83 -4.66 16.70 -9.03
C ASN A 83 -3.60 17.66 -9.59
N LYS A 84 -3.12 17.38 -10.80
CA LYS A 84 -2.11 18.16 -11.55
C LYS A 84 -0.95 18.67 -10.66
N PRO A 85 -0.18 17.77 -10.02
CA PRO A 85 0.85 18.15 -9.07
C PRO A 85 2.04 18.83 -9.74
N SER A 86 2.53 19.92 -9.15
CA SER A 86 3.78 20.59 -9.48
C SER A 86 4.77 20.45 -8.33
N PHE A 87 5.95 19.88 -8.61
CA PHE A 87 6.98 19.58 -7.61
C PHE A 87 8.02 20.68 -7.58
N LYS A 88 8.05 21.51 -6.53
CA LYS A 88 8.98 22.62 -6.38
C LYS A 88 9.46 22.77 -4.94
N GLY A 89 10.76 22.95 -4.73
CA GLY A 89 11.33 23.34 -3.44
C GLY A 89 10.94 22.42 -2.26
N GLY A 90 10.81 21.10 -2.49
CA GLY A 90 10.41 20.17 -1.44
C GLY A 90 8.91 20.18 -1.11
N LYS A 91 8.10 20.85 -1.95
CA LYS A 91 6.64 20.92 -1.84
C LYS A 91 5.99 20.40 -3.12
N ILE A 92 4.74 20.01 -3.00
CA ILE A 92 3.84 19.61 -4.08
C ILE A 92 2.70 20.62 -4.07
N GLU A 93 2.63 21.45 -5.10
CA GLU A 93 1.52 22.36 -5.35
C GLU A 93 0.46 21.66 -6.17
N LEU A 94 -0.81 21.83 -5.85
CA LEU A 94 -1.94 21.13 -6.47
C LEU A 94 -2.89 22.11 -7.13
N GLU A 95 -3.57 21.64 -8.19
CA GLU A 95 -4.73 22.34 -8.70
C GLU A 95 -5.97 21.98 -7.88
N GLY A 96 -6.30 22.84 -6.88
CA GLY A 96 -7.38 22.63 -5.93
C GLY A 96 -6.96 21.87 -4.65
N ASN A 97 -7.88 21.83 -3.72
CA ASN A 97 -7.63 21.37 -2.35
C ASN A 97 -7.91 19.87 -2.14
N GLU A 98 -8.55 19.21 -3.11
CA GLU A 98 -8.93 17.80 -2.97
C GLU A 98 -7.76 16.85 -3.26
N VAL A 99 -7.63 15.85 -2.40
CA VAL A 99 -6.66 14.75 -2.54
C VAL A 99 -7.41 13.44 -2.42
N ASN A 100 -7.24 12.55 -3.38
CA ASN A 100 -7.85 11.23 -3.35
C ASN A 100 -6.83 10.18 -2.92
N MET A 101 -7.20 9.38 -1.93
CA MET A 101 -6.39 8.28 -1.43
C MET A 101 -7.13 6.96 -1.63
N THR A 102 -6.44 5.96 -2.13
CA THR A 102 -6.93 4.58 -2.21
C THR A 102 -6.29 3.77 -1.11
N LEU A 103 -7.10 3.01 -0.37
CA LEU A 103 -6.66 2.02 0.61
C LEU A 103 -7.16 0.65 0.15
N LYS A 104 -6.30 -0.36 0.21
CA LYS A 104 -6.67 -1.75 -0.05
C LYS A 104 -6.13 -2.64 1.06
N PHE A 105 -7.00 -3.46 1.62
CA PHE A 105 -6.74 -4.36 2.74
C PHE A 105 -6.92 -5.81 2.31
N GLU A 106 -6.03 -6.68 2.76
CA GLU A 106 -6.13 -8.13 2.59
C GLU A 106 -7.10 -8.76 3.60
N GLU A 107 -7.22 -8.14 4.80
CA GLU A 107 -8.00 -8.65 5.92
C GLU A 107 -9.18 -7.74 6.24
N ALA A 108 -10.38 -8.31 6.31
CA ALA A 108 -11.60 -7.57 6.61
C ALA A 108 -11.57 -6.92 8.01
N GLN A 109 -10.99 -7.57 9.01
CA GLN A 109 -10.89 -7.03 10.36
C GLN A 109 -10.06 -5.74 10.38
N THR A 110 -8.84 -5.78 9.81
CA THR A 110 -7.98 -4.60 9.68
C THR A 110 -8.67 -3.49 8.88
N ALA A 111 -9.36 -3.85 7.79
CA ALA A 111 -10.11 -2.90 6.97
C ALA A 111 -11.20 -2.16 7.78
N LEU A 112 -11.97 -2.89 8.60
CA LEU A 112 -13.03 -2.31 9.43
C LEU A 112 -12.46 -1.42 10.54
N ILE A 113 -11.36 -1.80 11.16
CA ILE A 113 -10.66 -0.96 12.16
C ILE A 113 -10.24 0.37 11.53
N TYR A 114 -9.58 0.33 10.37
CA TYR A 114 -9.19 1.56 9.67
C TYR A 114 -10.38 2.39 9.22
N TYR A 115 -11.43 1.75 8.67
CA TYR A 115 -12.66 2.45 8.27
C TYR A 115 -13.27 3.23 9.44
N SER A 116 -13.51 2.54 10.56
CA SER A 116 -14.12 3.15 11.75
C SER A 116 -13.25 4.25 12.36
N SER A 117 -11.94 4.00 12.45
CA SER A 117 -10.98 4.97 12.96
C SER A 117 -10.89 6.23 12.10
N LEU A 118 -10.87 6.07 10.78
CA LEU A 118 -10.87 7.18 9.82
C LEU A 118 -12.20 7.93 9.85
N LEU A 119 -13.32 7.22 9.94
CA LEU A 119 -14.64 7.84 10.03
C LEU A 119 -14.76 8.72 11.28
N ASN A 120 -14.17 8.29 12.41
CA ASN A 120 -14.09 9.11 13.63
C ASN A 120 -13.27 10.41 13.42
N MET A 121 -12.37 10.46 12.43
CA MET A 121 -11.60 11.66 12.06
C MET A 121 -12.30 12.55 11.04
N LYS A 122 -13.52 12.18 10.57
CA LYS A 122 -14.23 12.94 9.54
C LYS A 122 -14.46 14.38 9.97
N ASN A 123 -14.15 15.31 9.07
CA ASN A 123 -14.24 16.77 9.24
C ASN A 123 -13.40 17.35 10.39
N LYS A 124 -12.55 16.55 11.06
CA LYS A 124 -11.60 17.05 12.03
C LYS A 124 -10.33 17.53 11.30
N ALA A 125 -9.84 18.69 11.69
CA ALA A 125 -8.58 19.23 11.18
C ALA A 125 -7.41 18.40 11.70
N PHE A 126 -6.49 18.04 10.79
CA PHE A 126 -5.23 17.40 11.11
C PHE A 126 -4.09 18.26 10.59
N PRO A 127 -3.19 18.77 11.48
CA PRO A 127 -2.11 19.64 11.07
C PRO A 127 -1.08 18.87 10.20
N ILE A 128 -0.68 19.47 9.08
CA ILE A 128 0.30 18.90 8.14
C ILE A 128 1.58 19.74 8.00
N GLY A 129 1.75 20.73 8.88
CA GLY A 129 2.86 21.68 8.88
C GLY A 129 2.62 22.89 7.99
N ASP A 130 3.52 23.87 8.05
CA ASP A 130 3.49 25.11 7.24
C ASP A 130 2.14 25.87 7.34
N ASN A 131 1.53 25.91 8.55
CA ASN A 131 0.20 26.48 8.81
C ASN A 131 -0.91 25.90 7.92
N ASN A 132 -0.72 24.66 7.46
CA ASN A 132 -1.69 23.93 6.65
C ASN A 132 -2.30 22.76 7.42
N GLU A 133 -3.50 22.39 7.02
CA GLU A 133 -4.31 21.35 7.65
C GLU A 133 -4.93 20.45 6.58
N MET A 134 -5.20 19.22 6.96
CA MET A 134 -5.90 18.24 6.15
C MET A 134 -7.11 17.72 6.91
N SER A 135 -8.23 17.53 6.24
CA SER A 135 -9.42 16.90 6.81
C SER A 135 -9.95 15.79 5.93
N LEU A 136 -10.48 14.73 6.55
CA LEU A 136 -11.18 13.67 5.84
C LEU A 136 -12.61 14.12 5.54
N LYS A 137 -13.00 14.12 4.26
CA LYS A 137 -14.37 14.49 3.81
C LYS A 137 -15.26 13.27 3.62
N SER A 138 -14.75 12.24 3.01
CA SER A 138 -15.52 11.01 2.82
C SER A 138 -14.62 9.79 2.72
N ILE A 139 -15.17 8.65 3.10
CA ILE A 139 -14.62 7.32 2.87
C ILE A 139 -15.72 6.45 2.28
N LYS A 140 -15.44 5.79 1.17
CA LYS A 140 -16.39 4.92 0.46
C LYS A 140 -15.73 3.58 0.18
N MET A 141 -16.42 2.51 0.50
CA MET A 141 -16.04 1.17 0.07
C MET A 141 -16.37 1.00 -1.41
N ILE A 142 -15.46 0.39 -2.15
CA ILE A 142 -15.62 0.08 -3.57
C ILE A 142 -15.49 -1.42 -3.74
N SER A 143 -16.44 -2.02 -4.44
CA SER A 143 -16.35 -3.41 -4.89
C SER A 143 -15.28 -3.51 -5.99
N GLU A 144 -14.40 -4.50 -5.89
CA GLU A 144 -13.50 -4.84 -6.99
C GLU A 144 -14.30 -5.62 -8.04
N LYS A 145 -13.96 -5.35 -9.29
CA LYS A 145 -14.51 -6.12 -10.41
C LYS A 145 -13.75 -7.44 -10.51
N ASP A 146 -14.46 -8.53 -10.75
CA ASP A 146 -13.83 -9.78 -11.11
C ASP A 146 -13.15 -9.64 -12.48
N ILE A 147 -11.96 -10.22 -12.61
CA ILE A 147 -11.22 -10.27 -13.87
C ILE A 147 -11.78 -11.45 -14.63
N ALA A 148 -12.41 -11.18 -15.77
CA ALA A 148 -13.01 -12.20 -16.62
C ALA A 148 -12.06 -12.73 -17.72
N GLU A 149 -10.99 -12.00 -17.99
CA GLU A 149 -10.00 -12.30 -19.02
C GLU A 149 -8.83 -13.13 -18.46
N ASP A 150 -8.10 -13.81 -19.34
CA ASP A 150 -6.89 -14.58 -18.98
C ASP A 150 -5.68 -13.67 -18.71
N TYR A 151 -5.89 -12.37 -18.80
CA TYR A 151 -4.89 -11.35 -18.47
C TYR A 151 -5.52 -10.17 -17.73
N ALA A 152 -4.67 -9.44 -17.01
CA ALA A 152 -5.05 -8.20 -16.39
C ALA A 152 -3.96 -7.14 -16.57
N VAL A 153 -4.39 -5.91 -16.84
CA VAL A 153 -3.50 -4.75 -16.92
C VAL A 153 -3.49 -4.04 -15.57
N PHE A 154 -2.32 -3.95 -14.96
CA PHE A 154 -2.12 -3.28 -13.68
C PHE A 154 -1.43 -1.94 -13.89
N LYS A 155 -2.00 -0.89 -13.30
CA LYS A 155 -1.36 0.41 -13.20
C LYS A 155 -0.64 0.51 -11.84
N VAL A 156 0.64 0.85 -11.88
CA VAL A 156 1.43 1.10 -10.68
C VAL A 156 1.00 2.43 -10.05
N LEU A 157 0.20 2.39 -8.98
CA LEU A 157 -0.29 3.58 -8.27
C LEU A 157 0.73 4.12 -7.25
N SER A 158 1.58 3.27 -6.71
CA SER A 158 2.75 3.64 -5.89
C SER A 158 3.99 3.05 -6.53
N PRO A 159 5.10 3.79 -6.64
CA PRO A 159 6.30 3.27 -7.28
C PRO A 159 6.78 1.95 -6.68
N ILE A 160 7.14 1.00 -7.55
CA ILE A 160 7.73 -0.28 -7.15
C ILE A 160 9.14 0.00 -6.66
N CYS A 161 9.40 -0.30 -5.40
CA CYS A 161 10.71 -0.22 -4.77
C CYS A 161 11.23 -1.64 -4.53
N LEU A 162 12.02 -2.15 -5.46
CA LEU A 162 12.58 -3.50 -5.39
C LEU A 162 13.95 -3.46 -4.73
N LYS A 163 13.99 -3.83 -3.47
CA LYS A 163 15.21 -3.84 -2.66
C LYS A 163 15.77 -5.25 -2.59
N CYS A 164 17.02 -5.41 -2.98
CA CYS A 164 17.79 -6.63 -2.82
C CYS A 164 18.92 -6.39 -1.81
N HIS A 165 19.06 -7.27 -0.84
CA HIS A 165 20.10 -7.23 0.17
C HIS A 165 21.23 -8.22 -0.19
N SER A 166 22.44 -7.71 -0.41
CA SER A 166 23.61 -8.54 -0.60
C SER A 166 24.20 -8.91 0.76
N ARG A 167 24.24 -10.21 1.06
CA ARG A 167 24.85 -10.74 2.29
C ARG A 167 26.37 -10.62 2.31
N GLU A 168 27.01 -10.60 1.14
CA GLU A 168 28.48 -10.57 1.01
C GLU A 168 29.08 -9.23 1.48
N ASN A 169 28.41 -8.12 1.15
CA ASN A 169 28.91 -6.78 1.46
C ASN A 169 28.01 -6.00 2.41
N ASN A 170 26.92 -6.63 2.93
CA ASN A 170 25.92 -6.03 3.81
C ASN A 170 25.33 -4.72 3.25
N LYS A 171 25.15 -4.65 1.92
CA LYS A 171 24.60 -3.47 1.24
C LYS A 171 23.26 -3.76 0.59
N ASP A 172 22.42 -2.75 0.60
CA ASP A 172 21.14 -2.74 -0.10
C ASP A 172 21.33 -2.18 -1.51
N ARG A 173 20.81 -2.89 -2.51
CA ARG A 173 20.67 -2.43 -3.89
C ARG A 173 19.21 -2.27 -4.22
N TYR A 174 18.87 -1.19 -4.90
CA TYR A 174 17.54 -0.93 -5.41
C TYR A 174 17.50 -1.20 -6.91
N LEU A 175 16.76 -2.23 -7.31
CA LEU A 175 16.60 -2.62 -8.69
C LEU A 175 15.48 -1.84 -9.36
N THR A 176 15.68 -1.53 -10.63
CA THR A 176 14.72 -0.86 -11.51
C THR A 176 14.60 -1.61 -12.82
N VAL A 177 13.62 -1.25 -13.64
CA VAL A 177 13.42 -1.85 -14.97
C VAL A 177 14.65 -1.75 -15.91
N GLU A 178 15.64 -0.92 -15.59
CA GLU A 178 16.90 -0.81 -16.34
C GLU A 178 17.96 -1.85 -15.91
N ASP A 179 17.74 -2.59 -14.83
CA ASP A 179 18.63 -3.62 -14.34
C ASP A 179 18.22 -5.00 -14.89
N ASP A 180 19.17 -5.78 -15.41
CA ASP A 180 18.89 -7.07 -16.09
C ASP A 180 18.18 -8.08 -15.19
N ASP A 181 18.44 -8.06 -13.89
CA ASP A 181 17.84 -8.95 -12.89
C ASP A 181 16.51 -8.45 -12.31
N PHE A 182 16.05 -7.24 -12.72
CA PHE A 182 14.81 -6.64 -12.21
C PHE A 182 13.58 -7.52 -12.46
N ALA A 183 13.38 -7.98 -13.70
CA ALA A 183 12.19 -8.75 -14.08
C ALA A 183 12.11 -10.07 -13.30
N VAL A 184 13.22 -10.80 -13.24
CA VAL A 184 13.32 -12.08 -12.53
C VAL A 184 13.06 -11.90 -11.04
N GLU A 185 13.66 -10.90 -10.42
CA GLU A 185 13.52 -10.65 -8.99
C GLU A 185 12.11 -10.12 -8.63
N LEU A 186 11.51 -9.29 -9.48
CA LEU A 186 10.13 -8.83 -9.30
C LEU A 186 9.15 -9.99 -9.40
N GLU A 187 9.29 -10.82 -10.42
CA GLU A 187 8.45 -12.00 -10.64
C GLU A 187 8.57 -12.96 -9.44
N ARG A 188 9.79 -13.25 -8.99
CA ARG A 188 10.04 -14.10 -7.83
C ARG A 188 9.31 -13.59 -6.59
N LYS A 189 9.43 -12.29 -6.30
CA LYS A 189 8.75 -11.69 -5.13
C LYS A 189 7.24 -11.67 -5.26
N LEU A 190 6.72 -11.40 -6.46
CA LEU A 190 5.28 -11.44 -6.70
C LEU A 190 4.74 -12.86 -6.52
N LYS A 191 5.41 -13.87 -7.07
CA LYS A 191 5.04 -15.27 -6.88
C LYS A 191 5.09 -15.68 -5.41
N GLU A 192 6.14 -15.33 -4.67
CA GLU A 192 6.22 -15.60 -3.23
C GLU A 192 5.07 -14.98 -2.44
N ASP A 193 4.72 -13.72 -2.72
CA ASP A 193 3.62 -13.01 -2.06
C ASP A 193 2.25 -13.64 -2.42
N ILE A 194 2.08 -14.12 -3.64
CA ILE A 194 0.86 -14.76 -4.11
C ILE A 194 0.74 -16.19 -3.55
N GLN A 195 1.81 -17.00 -3.59
CA GLN A 195 1.83 -18.35 -3.05
C GLN A 195 1.55 -18.39 -1.53
N TYR A 196 1.94 -17.35 -0.81
CA TYR A 196 1.55 -17.20 0.59
C TYR A 196 0.02 -17.12 0.79
N MET A 197 -0.70 -16.61 -0.22
CA MET A 197 -2.15 -16.42 -0.19
C MET A 197 -2.92 -17.55 -0.87
N TYR A 198 -2.32 -18.25 -1.82
CA TYR A 198 -2.94 -19.28 -2.68
C TYR A 198 -1.98 -20.45 -2.85
N GLU A 199 -2.44 -21.68 -2.60
CA GLU A 199 -1.60 -22.87 -2.52
C GLU A 199 -1.00 -23.32 -3.86
N GLU A 200 -1.61 -22.99 -5.01
CA GLU A 200 -1.11 -23.32 -6.34
C GLU A 200 -1.32 -22.18 -7.32
N ILE A 201 -0.23 -21.58 -7.78
CA ILE A 201 -0.23 -20.66 -8.91
C ILE A 201 0.91 -21.03 -9.84
N ASP A 202 0.60 -21.88 -10.80
CA ASP A 202 1.44 -22.16 -11.92
C ASP A 202 1.08 -21.24 -13.11
N ASN A 203 2.04 -20.96 -13.97
CA ASN A 203 1.86 -20.28 -15.27
C ASN A 203 1.57 -18.75 -15.24
N LEU A 204 1.83 -18.02 -14.15
CA LEU A 204 1.80 -16.55 -14.22
C LEU A 204 2.96 -16.01 -15.06
N LYS A 205 2.62 -15.22 -16.07
CA LYS A 205 3.56 -14.49 -16.92
C LYS A 205 3.40 -12.98 -16.69
N PHE A 206 4.51 -12.28 -16.67
CA PHE A 206 4.55 -10.85 -16.46
C PHE A 206 5.15 -10.15 -17.69
N ASP A 207 4.39 -9.22 -18.29
CA ASP A 207 4.92 -8.29 -19.28
C ASP A 207 5.18 -6.94 -18.60
N LEU A 208 6.45 -6.59 -18.48
CA LEU A 208 6.96 -5.42 -17.79
C LEU A 208 7.42 -4.30 -18.75
N SER A 209 7.20 -4.47 -20.05
CA SER A 209 7.71 -3.58 -21.11
C SER A 209 7.26 -2.12 -21.00
N SER A 210 6.12 -1.87 -20.40
CA SER A 210 5.57 -0.51 -20.19
C SER A 210 5.98 0.14 -18.86
N LEU A 211 6.95 -0.41 -18.17
CA LEU A 211 7.52 0.15 -16.95
C LEU A 211 8.68 1.11 -17.28
N LYS A 212 8.89 2.09 -16.40
CA LYS A 212 9.99 3.04 -16.49
C LYS A 212 10.55 3.40 -15.12
N LYS A 213 11.84 3.69 -15.07
CA LYS A 213 12.53 4.18 -13.88
C LYS A 213 12.21 5.64 -13.60
N ILE A 214 12.03 5.95 -12.32
CA ILE A 214 12.05 7.31 -11.79
C ILE A 214 12.89 7.34 -10.50
N ILE A 215 13.24 8.53 -10.05
CA ILE A 215 13.91 8.74 -8.76
C ILE A 215 12.95 9.44 -7.81
N VAL A 216 12.75 8.89 -6.62
CA VAL A 216 11.91 9.50 -5.60
C VAL A 216 12.72 9.83 -4.35
N PRO A 217 12.49 10.99 -3.72
CA PRO A 217 13.07 11.31 -2.42
C PRO A 217 12.30 10.56 -1.32
N VAL A 218 13.02 9.81 -0.50
CA VAL A 218 12.50 9.11 0.67
C VAL A 218 13.43 9.39 1.84
N TYR A 219 12.94 10.06 2.89
CA TYR A 219 13.75 10.45 4.07
C TYR A 219 15.08 11.15 3.74
N GLY A 220 15.07 12.02 2.71
CA GLY A 220 16.28 12.72 2.28
C GLY A 220 17.21 11.94 1.36
N ILE A 221 16.95 10.66 1.13
CA ILE A 221 17.70 9.78 0.22
C ILE A 221 16.97 9.71 -1.12
N LYS A 222 17.72 9.78 -2.23
CA LYS A 222 17.19 9.57 -3.58
C LYS A 222 17.19 8.07 -3.89
N ILE A 223 16.00 7.47 -4.00
CA ILE A 223 15.84 6.05 -4.28
C ILE A 223 15.33 5.87 -5.70
N PRO A 224 16.00 5.07 -6.55
CA PRO A 224 15.48 4.68 -7.86
C PRO A 224 14.34 3.68 -7.67
N VAL A 225 13.25 3.88 -8.41
CA VAL A 225 12.03 3.07 -8.34
C VAL A 225 11.41 2.97 -9.73
N THR A 226 10.46 2.06 -9.89
CA THR A 226 9.80 1.79 -11.17
C THR A 226 8.33 2.16 -11.11
N ILE A 227 7.82 2.80 -12.18
CA ILE A 227 6.41 3.14 -12.38
C ILE A 227 5.96 2.74 -13.78
N GLY A 228 4.66 2.74 -14.01
CA GLY A 228 4.06 2.46 -15.33
C GLY A 228 2.89 1.51 -15.24
N ASN A 229 2.70 0.74 -16.30
CA ASN A 229 1.74 -0.35 -16.33
C ASN A 229 2.48 -1.67 -16.58
N PHE A 230 1.89 -2.78 -16.14
CA PHE A 230 2.36 -4.12 -16.47
C PHE A 230 1.16 -5.03 -16.67
N ILE A 231 1.38 -6.10 -17.41
CA ILE A 231 0.35 -7.10 -17.69
C ILE A 231 0.71 -8.38 -16.95
N VAL A 232 -0.28 -8.99 -16.33
CA VAL A 232 -0.18 -10.35 -15.79
C VAL A 232 -1.13 -11.22 -16.56
N SER A 233 -0.65 -12.33 -17.06
CA SER A 233 -1.45 -13.36 -17.71
C SER A 233 -1.20 -14.72 -17.07
N GLY A 234 -2.17 -15.61 -17.12
CA GLY A 234 -2.08 -16.96 -16.54
C GLY A 234 -3.39 -17.71 -16.68
N ASP A 235 -3.35 -18.97 -16.26
CA ASP A 235 -4.54 -19.82 -16.22
C ASP A 235 -5.49 -19.37 -15.10
N ARG A 236 -6.79 -19.65 -15.29
CA ARG A 236 -7.86 -19.32 -14.33
C ARG A 236 -7.94 -20.32 -13.18
#